data_f8ffd9d9844e9ec89f86109483ce39e9
#
_entry.id   f8ffd9d9844e9ec89f86109483ce39e9
#
_cell.length_a   1.000
_cell.length_b   1.000
_cell.length_c   1.000
_cell.angle_alpha   90.00
_cell.angle_beta   90.00
_cell.angle_gamma   90.00
#
_symmetry.space_group_name_H-M   'P 1'
#
loop_
_entity.id
_entity.type
_entity.pdbx_description
1 polymer ?
#
loop_
_entity_poly.entity_id
_entity_poly.type
_entity_poly.pdbx_seq_one_letter_code
_entity_poly.pdbx_strand_id
1 'polypeptide(L)'
;MVEKVLLELKEPNDAKRALAFFHWSAQRKTVEHGIRSYCITIHILVRARLLMDARALLESVLKKGVGYSLPCSIVDILLSSYKITASSPFVFDLLIQAYAKLRMFDIAFDACHYLEEHGFSLSLISFNTLIHVVQKSDQVPLVWKIYEHMIQKRIYPNEVTIRTMITALCKEGQLQKYVDALDQIHGKKCSPSVIVNTSLVLRILEERRVEDGMILLKRMLQKNMILDTIAYSLIVHAKIKLGDLESAYKAYEEMLKRGFQANSFIYTLFIGAHCKEGKIEEAHCLMQEMENMDLKPYDESFDLLIEGCAKAGKLEESLRYCEQMLGRRLVPSRWAFNEMVGRLCQSGDVEQANAMLTILLDKGFLPDEVTYSHLIDGYGSKGEIDEVLKLYYEIEYKSLSPGLLVYKSLIRSLCLCGKLEEAEKYLRKLKECSLVPTVCIYDTLIASYSEKGDRTRVLHLQNEMISLGLKPSCS
;
A
#
# COMPACT_ATOMS: atom_id res chain seq x y z
N MET A 1 18.55 -28.66 -41.12
CA MET A 1 18.21 -28.38 -42.54
C MET A 1 17.31 -27.16 -42.69
N VAL A 2 16.17 -27.11 -42.00
CA VAL A 2 15.20 -25.97 -42.07
C VAL A 2 15.84 -24.62 -41.80
N GLU A 3 16.61 -24.48 -40.73
CA GLU A 3 17.28 -23.21 -40.37
C GLU A 3 18.22 -22.70 -41.46
N LYS A 4 18.96 -23.59 -42.13
CA LYS A 4 19.85 -23.20 -43.24
C LYS A 4 19.06 -22.59 -44.42
N VAL A 5 17.96 -23.19 -44.79
CA VAL A 5 17.09 -22.68 -45.85
C VAL A 5 16.46 -21.35 -45.46
N LEU A 6 15.98 -21.22 -44.23
CA LEU A 6 15.42 -19.96 -43.71
C LEU A 6 16.45 -18.82 -43.72
N LEU A 7 17.72 -19.12 -43.38
CA LEU A 7 18.80 -18.13 -43.42
C LEU A 7 19.19 -17.72 -44.87
N GLU A 8 19.00 -18.57 -45.86
CA GLU A 8 19.14 -18.20 -47.25
C GLU A 8 18.01 -17.28 -47.71
N LEU A 9 16.81 -17.43 -47.15
CA LEU A 9 15.61 -16.61 -47.41
C LEU A 9 15.44 -15.41 -46.45
N LYS A 10 16.53 -14.91 -45.87
CA LYS A 10 16.47 -13.86 -44.86
C LYS A 10 16.15 -12.46 -45.41
N GLU A 11 16.22 -12.24 -46.70
CA GLU A 11 15.95 -10.93 -47.26
C GLU A 11 14.45 -10.59 -47.27
N PRO A 12 14.05 -9.30 -47.07
CA PRO A 12 12.64 -8.89 -46.94
C PRO A 12 11.76 -9.33 -48.13
N ASN A 13 12.33 -9.37 -49.34
CA ASN A 13 11.62 -9.78 -50.57
C ASN A 13 11.24 -11.27 -50.55
N ASP A 14 11.99 -12.10 -49.82
CA ASP A 14 11.77 -13.54 -49.72
C ASP A 14 10.92 -13.94 -48.52
N ALA A 15 10.51 -13.00 -47.70
CA ALA A 15 9.78 -13.29 -46.45
C ALA A 15 8.51 -14.12 -46.63
N LYS A 16 7.74 -13.88 -47.72
CA LYS A 16 6.57 -14.71 -48.05
C LYS A 16 6.97 -16.14 -48.44
N ARG A 17 8.08 -16.30 -49.12
CA ARG A 17 8.65 -17.60 -49.45
C ARG A 17 9.14 -18.33 -48.21
N ALA A 18 9.82 -17.61 -47.31
CA ALA A 18 10.28 -18.16 -46.06
C ALA A 18 9.10 -18.65 -45.19
N LEU A 19 8.01 -17.87 -45.12
CA LEU A 19 6.80 -18.25 -44.39
C LEU A 19 6.12 -19.48 -45.02
N ALA A 20 5.97 -19.49 -46.36
CA ALA A 20 5.39 -20.62 -47.09
C ALA A 20 6.24 -21.90 -46.88
N PHE A 21 7.56 -21.80 -46.94
CA PHE A 21 8.47 -22.90 -46.67
C PHE A 21 8.36 -23.37 -45.20
N PHE A 22 8.28 -22.46 -44.27
CA PHE A 22 8.09 -22.78 -42.85
C PHE A 22 6.81 -23.58 -42.63
N HIS A 23 5.65 -23.16 -43.17
CA HIS A 23 4.39 -23.88 -43.05
C HIS A 23 4.40 -25.23 -43.80
N TRP A 24 4.96 -25.27 -45.00
CA TRP A 24 5.07 -26.49 -45.76
C TRP A 24 5.93 -27.56 -45.06
N SER A 25 7.07 -27.13 -44.45
CA SER A 25 7.94 -28.03 -43.71
C SER A 25 7.30 -28.50 -42.39
N ALA A 26 6.48 -27.68 -41.75
CA ALA A 26 5.73 -28.04 -40.55
C ALA A 26 4.65 -29.11 -40.79
N GLN A 27 4.09 -29.21 -42.01
CA GLN A 27 3.09 -30.21 -42.35
C GLN A 27 3.69 -31.63 -42.55
N ARG A 28 4.99 -31.74 -42.72
CA ARG A 28 5.66 -33.03 -42.84
C ARG A 28 5.92 -33.64 -41.46
N LYS A 29 5.32 -34.82 -41.19
CA LYS A 29 5.42 -35.56 -39.91
C LYS A 29 6.85 -35.85 -39.46
N THR A 30 7.84 -35.68 -40.32
CA THR A 30 9.26 -35.99 -40.05
C THR A 30 10.07 -34.79 -39.59
N VAL A 31 9.50 -33.57 -39.54
CA VAL A 31 10.25 -32.35 -39.20
C VAL A 31 9.52 -31.60 -38.10
N GLU A 32 10.02 -31.75 -36.88
CA GLU A 32 9.63 -30.84 -35.76
C GLU A 32 10.45 -29.55 -35.84
N HIS A 33 9.75 -28.42 -35.86
CA HIS A 33 10.40 -27.11 -35.81
C HIS A 33 10.84 -26.80 -34.36
N GLY A 34 12.14 -26.67 -34.16
CA GLY A 34 12.70 -26.14 -32.92
C GLY A 34 12.39 -24.64 -32.77
N ILE A 35 12.42 -24.15 -31.52
CA ILE A 35 12.18 -22.73 -31.16
C ILE A 35 13.03 -21.79 -32.04
N ARG A 36 14.27 -22.16 -32.35
CA ARG A 36 15.17 -21.35 -33.15
C ARG A 36 14.66 -21.14 -34.58
N SER A 37 14.04 -22.15 -35.20
CA SER A 37 13.42 -22.00 -36.57
C SER A 37 12.26 -20.99 -36.52
N TYR A 38 11.43 -21.01 -35.45
CA TYR A 38 10.41 -20.00 -35.23
C TYR A 38 11.04 -18.60 -35.10
N CYS A 39 12.05 -18.43 -34.26
CA CYS A 39 12.70 -17.15 -34.04
C CYS A 39 13.30 -16.56 -35.32
N ILE A 40 13.99 -17.37 -36.13
CA ILE A 40 14.54 -16.94 -37.42
C ILE A 40 13.40 -16.46 -38.35
N THR A 41 12.32 -17.24 -38.48
CA THR A 41 11.17 -16.87 -39.34
C THR A 41 10.52 -15.58 -38.85
N ILE A 42 10.33 -15.42 -37.52
CA ILE A 42 9.77 -14.20 -36.92
C ILE A 42 10.63 -12.99 -37.27
N HIS A 43 11.97 -13.09 -37.16
CA HIS A 43 12.87 -12.02 -37.56
C HIS A 43 12.75 -11.62 -39.04
N ILE A 44 12.65 -12.61 -39.94
CA ILE A 44 12.48 -12.36 -41.38
C ILE A 44 11.18 -11.61 -41.63
N LEU A 45 10.08 -12.05 -41.00
CA LEU A 45 8.76 -11.42 -41.13
C LEU A 45 8.73 -9.99 -40.58
N VAL A 46 9.35 -9.75 -39.42
CA VAL A 46 9.43 -8.41 -38.83
C VAL A 46 10.23 -7.46 -39.72
N ARG A 47 11.34 -7.91 -40.28
CA ARG A 47 12.15 -7.15 -41.25
C ARG A 47 11.36 -6.79 -42.51
N ALA A 48 10.50 -7.69 -42.99
CA ALA A 48 9.61 -7.47 -44.11
C ALA A 48 8.30 -6.72 -43.75
N ARG A 49 8.11 -6.29 -42.51
CA ARG A 49 6.89 -5.64 -41.97
C ARG A 49 5.62 -6.51 -42.04
N LEU A 50 5.76 -7.83 -42.11
CA LEU A 50 4.66 -8.80 -42.04
C LEU A 50 4.32 -9.07 -40.55
N LEU A 51 3.87 -8.02 -39.85
CA LEU A 51 3.75 -8.03 -38.39
C LEU A 51 2.64 -8.94 -37.87
N MET A 52 1.57 -9.15 -38.66
CA MET A 52 0.46 -10.04 -38.25
C MET A 52 0.92 -11.49 -38.21
N ASP A 53 1.66 -11.91 -39.22
CA ASP A 53 2.21 -13.27 -39.30
C ASP A 53 3.29 -13.51 -38.25
N ALA A 54 4.16 -12.52 -38.04
CA ALA A 54 5.18 -12.58 -36.98
C ALA A 54 4.53 -12.74 -35.60
N ARG A 55 3.47 -11.97 -35.29
CA ARG A 55 2.72 -12.06 -34.04
C ARG A 55 2.05 -13.44 -33.90
N ALA A 56 1.44 -13.96 -34.94
CA ALA A 56 0.80 -15.29 -34.92
C ALA A 56 1.82 -16.40 -34.60
N LEU A 57 3.02 -16.33 -35.21
CA LEU A 57 4.11 -17.28 -34.92
C LEU A 57 4.65 -17.12 -33.48
N LEU A 58 4.81 -15.89 -32.97
CA LEU A 58 5.19 -15.64 -31.59
C LEU A 58 4.17 -16.26 -30.62
N GLU A 59 2.90 -15.98 -30.78
CA GLU A 59 1.84 -16.56 -29.96
C GLU A 59 1.81 -18.10 -30.05
N SER A 60 2.08 -18.67 -31.22
CA SER A 60 2.14 -20.12 -31.37
C SER A 60 3.32 -20.75 -30.64
N VAL A 61 4.52 -20.18 -30.72
CA VAL A 61 5.71 -20.72 -30.03
C VAL A 61 5.61 -20.55 -28.53
N LEU A 62 5.06 -19.43 -28.05
CA LEU A 62 4.84 -19.19 -26.63
C LEU A 62 3.83 -20.16 -26.01
N LYS A 63 2.75 -20.48 -26.72
CA LYS A 63 1.76 -21.49 -26.30
C LYS A 63 2.34 -22.90 -26.24
N LYS A 64 3.21 -23.26 -27.20
CA LYS A 64 3.89 -24.56 -27.21
C LYS A 64 4.96 -24.67 -26.12
N GLY A 65 5.63 -23.56 -25.78
CA GLY A 65 6.70 -23.50 -24.80
C GLY A 65 6.24 -23.62 -23.33
N VAL A 66 4.94 -23.57 -23.04
CA VAL A 66 4.39 -23.74 -21.68
C VAL A 66 4.70 -25.13 -21.07
N GLY A 67 5.15 -26.09 -21.89
CA GLY A 67 5.59 -27.41 -21.43
C GLY A 67 7.11 -27.56 -21.22
N TYR A 68 7.93 -26.57 -21.57
CA TYR A 68 9.39 -26.62 -21.42
C TYR A 68 9.83 -25.54 -20.41
N SER A 69 10.43 -25.99 -19.34
CA SER A 69 10.96 -25.18 -18.25
C SER A 69 11.99 -24.15 -18.74
N LEU A 70 11.60 -22.91 -18.75
CA LEU A 70 12.31 -21.63 -18.72
C LEU A 70 11.87 -20.66 -19.84
N PRO A 71 11.16 -19.60 -19.44
CA PRO A 71 10.79 -18.49 -20.34
C PRO A 71 12.01 -17.73 -20.90
N CYS A 72 13.15 -17.75 -20.19
CA CYS A 72 14.41 -17.16 -20.61
C CYS A 72 14.95 -17.75 -21.93
N SER A 73 14.61 -19.00 -22.26
CA SER A 73 15.13 -19.63 -23.47
C SER A 73 14.61 -19.02 -24.78
N ILE A 74 13.39 -18.49 -24.80
CA ILE A 74 12.84 -17.87 -26.02
C ILE A 74 13.45 -16.49 -26.26
N VAL A 75 13.64 -15.70 -25.20
CA VAL A 75 14.27 -14.38 -25.28
C VAL A 75 15.72 -14.53 -25.74
N ASP A 76 16.48 -15.50 -25.19
CA ASP A 76 17.87 -15.77 -25.55
C ASP A 76 18.03 -16.24 -27.00
N ILE A 77 17.13 -17.13 -27.43
CA ILE A 77 17.15 -17.61 -28.82
C ILE A 77 16.77 -16.49 -29.78
N LEU A 78 15.83 -15.65 -29.41
CA LEU A 78 15.43 -14.48 -30.20
C LEU A 78 16.61 -13.47 -30.28
N LEU A 79 17.29 -13.20 -29.17
CA LEU A 79 18.49 -12.33 -29.12
C LEU A 79 19.64 -12.89 -29.98
N SER A 80 19.94 -14.17 -29.86
CA SER A 80 21.00 -14.80 -30.65
C SER A 80 20.68 -14.81 -32.15
N SER A 81 19.43 -15.00 -32.50
CA SER A 81 18.94 -14.98 -33.90
C SER A 81 18.89 -13.56 -34.48
N TYR A 82 18.72 -12.53 -33.63
CA TYR A 82 18.66 -11.12 -34.03
C TYR A 82 19.92 -10.69 -34.79
N LYS A 83 21.11 -11.03 -34.27
CA LYS A 83 22.39 -10.68 -34.88
C LYS A 83 22.60 -11.36 -36.24
N ILE A 84 22.15 -12.60 -36.38
CA ILE A 84 22.32 -13.41 -37.59
C ILE A 84 21.39 -12.94 -38.73
N THR A 85 20.18 -12.51 -38.39
CA THR A 85 19.16 -12.10 -39.35
C THR A 85 19.17 -10.61 -39.66
N ALA A 86 20.01 -9.82 -38.95
CA ALA A 86 20.05 -8.36 -39.07
C ALA A 86 18.63 -7.73 -38.98
N SER A 87 17.85 -8.18 -38.04
CA SER A 87 16.44 -7.83 -37.86
C SER A 87 16.21 -6.44 -37.27
N SER A 88 14.97 -6.04 -37.10
CA SER A 88 14.56 -4.82 -36.42
C SER A 88 14.37 -5.05 -34.92
N PRO A 89 14.81 -4.14 -34.04
CA PRO A 89 14.54 -4.21 -32.60
C PRO A 89 13.05 -4.34 -32.26
N PHE A 90 12.17 -3.94 -33.16
CA PHE A 90 10.72 -4.04 -33.00
C PHE A 90 10.22 -5.47 -32.72
N VAL A 91 11.01 -6.50 -33.02
CA VAL A 91 10.69 -7.89 -32.66
C VAL A 91 10.51 -8.07 -31.16
N PHE A 92 11.28 -7.35 -30.34
CA PHE A 92 11.18 -7.40 -28.87
C PHE A 92 9.89 -6.72 -28.38
N ASP A 93 9.48 -5.63 -29.04
CA ASP A 93 8.17 -5.02 -28.78
C ASP A 93 7.02 -6.01 -29.03
N LEU A 94 7.07 -6.74 -30.12
CA LEU A 94 6.08 -7.78 -30.44
C LEU A 94 6.10 -8.91 -29.40
N LEU A 95 7.26 -9.30 -28.92
CA LEU A 95 7.41 -10.32 -27.88
C LEU A 95 6.71 -9.90 -26.59
N ILE A 96 6.97 -8.68 -26.08
CA ILE A 96 6.32 -8.17 -24.87
C ILE A 96 4.81 -8.07 -25.05
N GLN A 97 4.34 -7.60 -26.22
CA GLN A 97 2.91 -7.56 -26.54
C GLN A 97 2.28 -8.96 -26.59
N ALA A 98 3.00 -9.96 -27.09
CA ALA A 98 2.53 -11.35 -27.11
C ALA A 98 2.45 -11.95 -25.69
N TYR A 99 3.46 -11.74 -24.85
CA TYR A 99 3.41 -12.11 -23.43
C TYR A 99 2.23 -11.46 -22.70
N ALA A 100 2.03 -10.15 -22.90
CA ALA A 100 0.90 -9.43 -22.32
C ALA A 100 -0.45 -10.04 -22.74
N LYS A 101 -0.64 -10.33 -24.04
CA LYS A 101 -1.86 -10.95 -24.57
C LYS A 101 -2.12 -12.34 -23.99
N LEU A 102 -1.07 -13.11 -23.76
CA LEU A 102 -1.13 -14.44 -23.13
C LEU A 102 -1.23 -14.39 -21.60
N ARG A 103 -1.30 -13.21 -21.00
CA ARG A 103 -1.36 -12.97 -19.54
C ARG A 103 -0.14 -13.51 -18.77
N MET A 104 1.01 -13.59 -19.41
CA MET A 104 2.28 -14.00 -18.81
C MET A 104 3.01 -12.74 -18.27
N PHE A 105 2.43 -12.09 -17.28
CA PHE A 105 2.80 -10.72 -16.88
C PHE A 105 4.16 -10.61 -16.23
N ASP A 106 4.48 -11.50 -15.28
CA ASP A 106 5.78 -11.51 -14.60
C ASP A 106 6.90 -11.78 -15.61
N ILE A 107 6.68 -12.75 -16.50
CA ILE A 107 7.63 -13.09 -17.57
C ILE A 107 7.81 -11.91 -18.54
N ALA A 108 6.72 -11.20 -18.86
CA ALA A 108 6.80 -10.01 -19.71
C ALA A 108 7.62 -8.90 -19.05
N PHE A 109 7.46 -8.71 -17.74
CA PHE A 109 8.20 -7.70 -17.00
C PHE A 109 9.67 -8.06 -16.83
N ASP A 110 9.97 -9.32 -16.49
CA ASP A 110 11.35 -9.84 -16.41
C ASP A 110 12.04 -9.75 -17.79
N ALA A 111 11.34 -10.05 -18.89
CA ALA A 111 11.86 -9.91 -20.23
C ALA A 111 12.16 -8.44 -20.59
N CYS A 112 11.38 -7.46 -20.07
CA CYS A 112 11.72 -6.04 -20.24
C CYS A 112 13.08 -5.71 -19.62
N HIS A 113 13.32 -6.14 -18.38
CA HIS A 113 14.61 -5.95 -17.71
C HIS A 113 15.76 -6.61 -18.46
N TYR A 114 15.56 -7.88 -18.82
CA TYR A 114 16.60 -8.66 -19.52
C TYR A 114 16.98 -8.07 -20.88
N LEU A 115 16.01 -7.63 -21.67
CA LEU A 115 16.27 -7.00 -22.98
C LEU A 115 17.04 -5.68 -22.85
N GLU A 116 16.73 -4.91 -21.79
CA GLU A 116 17.42 -3.64 -21.54
C GLU A 116 18.86 -3.83 -21.07
N GLU A 117 19.16 -4.86 -20.27
CA GLU A 117 20.53 -5.25 -19.91
C GLU A 117 21.37 -5.59 -21.16
N HIS A 118 20.70 -6.08 -22.22
CA HIS A 118 21.32 -6.37 -23.51
C HIS A 118 21.31 -5.17 -24.49
N GLY A 119 20.93 -3.97 -24.00
CA GLY A 119 20.99 -2.72 -24.75
C GLY A 119 19.80 -2.46 -25.68
N PHE A 120 18.68 -3.17 -25.51
CA PHE A 120 17.46 -2.93 -26.27
C PHE A 120 16.49 -2.05 -25.49
N SER A 121 16.00 -0.99 -26.14
CA SER A 121 14.97 -0.12 -25.57
C SER A 121 13.60 -0.48 -26.15
N LEU A 122 12.63 -0.72 -25.28
CA LEU A 122 11.26 -1.00 -25.66
C LEU A 122 10.48 0.27 -25.96
N SER A 123 9.47 0.16 -26.81
CA SER A 123 8.63 1.29 -27.17
C SER A 123 7.55 1.59 -26.13
N LEU A 124 7.09 2.85 -26.10
CA LEU A 124 5.94 3.27 -25.29
C LEU A 124 4.68 2.44 -25.58
N ILE A 125 4.50 1.96 -26.83
CA ILE A 125 3.35 1.14 -27.22
C ILE A 125 3.34 -0.19 -26.47
N SER A 126 4.50 -0.83 -26.32
CA SER A 126 4.63 -2.10 -25.60
C SER A 126 4.35 -1.93 -24.13
N PHE A 127 4.88 -0.88 -23.48
CA PHE A 127 4.56 -0.56 -22.11
C PHE A 127 3.07 -0.25 -21.91
N ASN A 128 2.46 0.55 -22.78
CA ASN A 128 1.03 0.83 -22.71
C ASN A 128 0.18 -0.44 -22.87
N THR A 129 0.56 -1.35 -23.76
CA THR A 129 -0.12 -2.63 -23.95
C THR A 129 -0.03 -3.47 -22.67
N LEU A 130 1.18 -3.58 -22.10
CA LEU A 130 1.42 -4.34 -20.88
C LEU A 130 0.65 -3.75 -19.70
N ILE A 131 0.78 -2.45 -19.42
CA ILE A 131 0.06 -1.74 -18.35
C ILE A 131 -1.46 -1.93 -18.49
N HIS A 132 -2.00 -1.79 -19.72
CA HIS A 132 -3.44 -1.93 -19.96
C HIS A 132 -3.96 -3.34 -19.67
N VAL A 133 -3.25 -4.38 -20.09
CA VAL A 133 -3.70 -5.76 -19.86
C VAL A 133 -3.53 -6.17 -18.40
N VAL A 134 -2.43 -5.77 -17.76
CA VAL A 134 -2.19 -5.99 -16.32
C VAL A 134 -3.26 -5.31 -15.48
N GLN A 135 -3.60 -4.04 -15.79
CA GLN A 135 -4.65 -3.27 -15.11
C GLN A 135 -6.03 -3.93 -15.24
N LYS A 136 -6.34 -4.53 -16.40
CA LYS A 136 -7.58 -5.29 -16.58
C LYS A 136 -7.63 -6.61 -15.82
N SER A 137 -6.49 -7.15 -15.45
CA SER A 137 -6.36 -8.39 -14.69
C SER A 137 -6.24 -8.16 -13.16
N ASP A 138 -6.55 -6.95 -12.70
CA ASP A 138 -6.57 -6.51 -11.29
C ASP A 138 -5.23 -6.69 -10.53
N GLN A 139 -4.10 -6.81 -11.26
CA GLN A 139 -2.76 -6.85 -10.67
C GLN A 139 -2.19 -5.43 -10.52
N VAL A 140 -2.86 -4.58 -9.76
CA VAL A 140 -2.53 -3.16 -9.65
C VAL A 140 -1.12 -2.90 -9.11
N PRO A 141 -0.55 -3.66 -8.15
CA PRO A 141 0.84 -3.47 -7.73
C PRO A 141 1.85 -3.60 -8.89
N LEU A 142 1.61 -4.54 -9.81
CA LEU A 142 2.48 -4.72 -10.98
C LEU A 142 2.34 -3.56 -11.98
N VAL A 143 1.14 -2.98 -12.11
CA VAL A 143 0.91 -1.76 -12.93
C VAL A 143 1.85 -0.64 -12.50
N TRP A 144 1.96 -0.40 -11.18
CA TRP A 144 2.84 0.65 -10.63
C TRP A 144 4.32 0.33 -10.84
N LYS A 145 4.75 -0.92 -10.67
CA LYS A 145 6.13 -1.34 -10.95
C LYS A 145 6.52 -1.12 -12.42
N ILE A 146 5.62 -1.46 -13.36
CA ILE A 146 5.86 -1.24 -14.79
C ILE A 146 5.92 0.26 -15.09
N TYR A 147 5.03 1.07 -14.51
CA TYR A 147 5.04 2.51 -14.69
C TYR A 147 6.30 3.16 -14.11
N GLU A 148 6.71 2.78 -12.91
CA GLU A 148 7.97 3.21 -12.30
C GLU A 148 9.16 2.89 -13.21
N HIS A 149 9.26 1.65 -13.66
CA HIS A 149 10.32 1.19 -14.55
C HIS A 149 10.37 2.00 -15.86
N MET A 150 9.22 2.26 -16.47
CA MET A 150 9.11 3.08 -17.66
C MET A 150 9.71 4.48 -17.46
N ILE A 151 9.39 5.15 -16.34
CA ILE A 151 9.96 6.48 -16.02
C ILE A 151 11.46 6.37 -15.73
N GLN A 152 11.91 5.32 -15.02
CA GLN A 152 13.33 5.06 -14.76
C GLN A 152 14.14 4.93 -16.05
N LYS A 153 13.56 4.35 -17.09
CA LYS A 153 14.17 4.17 -18.41
C LYS A 153 13.96 5.35 -19.36
N ARG A 154 13.45 6.47 -18.86
CA ARG A 154 13.18 7.70 -19.61
C ARG A 154 12.15 7.53 -20.75
N ILE A 155 11.28 6.56 -20.63
CA ILE A 155 10.12 6.38 -21.51
C ILE A 155 8.95 7.13 -20.86
N TYR A 156 8.58 8.27 -21.44
CA TYR A 156 7.63 9.18 -20.80
C TYR A 156 6.19 8.82 -21.20
N PRO A 157 5.23 8.90 -20.24
CA PRO A 157 3.84 8.55 -20.47
C PRO A 157 3.16 9.49 -21.45
N ASN A 158 2.26 8.96 -22.24
CA ASN A 158 1.33 9.73 -23.05
C ASN A 158 -0.08 9.73 -22.41
N GLU A 159 -1.05 10.33 -23.08
CA GLU A 159 -2.43 10.41 -22.59
C GLU A 159 -3.04 9.01 -22.34
N VAL A 160 -2.74 8.02 -23.18
CA VAL A 160 -3.24 6.63 -23.02
C VAL A 160 -2.68 6.02 -21.72
N THR A 161 -1.39 6.18 -21.47
CA THR A 161 -0.74 5.73 -20.24
C THR A 161 -1.43 6.35 -19.03
N ILE A 162 -1.55 7.69 -19.02
CA ILE A 162 -2.13 8.43 -17.88
C ILE A 162 -3.57 8.02 -17.63
N ARG A 163 -4.39 7.85 -18.66
CA ARG A 163 -5.77 7.40 -18.52
C ARG A 163 -5.86 6.00 -17.88
N THR A 164 -4.97 5.09 -18.28
CA THR A 164 -4.92 3.74 -17.70
C THR A 164 -4.48 3.78 -16.24
N MET A 165 -3.51 4.63 -15.89
CA MET A 165 -3.04 4.80 -14.51
C MET A 165 -4.11 5.44 -13.59
N ILE A 166 -4.87 6.44 -14.08
CA ILE A 166 -6.04 6.99 -13.35
C ILE A 166 -7.07 5.89 -13.08
N THR A 167 -7.33 5.04 -14.07
CA THR A 167 -8.26 3.90 -13.88
C THR A 167 -7.75 2.92 -12.81
N ALA A 168 -6.43 2.71 -12.75
CA ALA A 168 -5.83 1.89 -11.69
C ALA A 168 -6.02 2.54 -10.29
N LEU A 169 -5.78 3.85 -10.16
CA LEU A 169 -6.03 4.62 -8.93
C LEU A 169 -7.50 4.54 -8.48
N CYS A 170 -8.44 4.64 -9.41
CA CYS A 170 -9.87 4.51 -9.11
C CYS A 170 -10.20 3.10 -8.57
N LYS A 171 -9.65 2.04 -9.18
CA LYS A 171 -9.86 0.66 -8.73
C LYS A 171 -9.30 0.39 -7.34
N GLU A 172 -8.17 0.98 -7.00
CA GLU A 172 -7.59 0.92 -5.66
C GLU A 172 -8.37 1.72 -4.62
N GLY A 173 -9.30 2.59 -5.02
CA GLY A 173 -9.97 3.54 -4.13
C GLY A 173 -9.05 4.64 -3.59
N GLN A 174 -7.85 4.80 -4.18
CA GLN A 174 -6.81 5.73 -3.68
C GLN A 174 -6.82 7.09 -4.38
N LEU A 175 -7.60 7.26 -5.45
CA LEU A 175 -7.59 8.51 -6.23
C LEU A 175 -7.88 9.74 -5.36
N GLN A 176 -8.87 9.67 -4.48
CA GLN A 176 -9.27 10.78 -3.63
C GLN A 176 -8.15 11.17 -2.67
N LYS A 177 -7.47 10.21 -2.04
CA LYS A 177 -6.30 10.46 -1.16
C LYS A 177 -5.24 11.32 -1.84
N TYR A 178 -4.89 11.01 -3.08
CA TYR A 178 -3.85 11.77 -3.81
C TYR A 178 -4.36 13.11 -4.32
N VAL A 179 -5.64 13.23 -4.65
CA VAL A 179 -6.27 14.51 -4.99
C VAL A 179 -6.27 15.44 -3.77
N ASP A 180 -6.64 14.93 -2.59
CA ASP A 180 -6.64 15.70 -1.34
C ASP A 180 -5.21 16.14 -0.96
N ALA A 181 -4.22 15.26 -1.09
CA ALA A 181 -2.82 15.63 -0.86
C ALA A 181 -2.36 16.74 -1.82
N LEU A 182 -2.75 16.69 -3.08
CA LEU A 182 -2.44 17.75 -4.05
C LEU A 182 -3.18 19.06 -3.77
N ASP A 183 -4.39 18.99 -3.25
CA ASP A 183 -5.12 20.17 -2.80
C ASP A 183 -4.41 20.84 -1.62
N GLN A 184 -3.92 20.05 -0.66
CA GLN A 184 -3.09 20.54 0.46
C GLN A 184 -1.79 21.22 0.00
N ILE A 185 -1.17 20.72 -1.07
CA ILE A 185 0.10 21.23 -1.60
C ILE A 185 -0.10 22.47 -2.49
N HIS A 186 -1.08 22.42 -3.38
CA HIS A 186 -1.18 23.38 -4.49
C HIS A 186 -2.45 24.24 -4.46
N GLY A 187 -3.50 23.80 -3.77
CA GLY A 187 -4.77 24.53 -3.62
C GLY A 187 -5.57 24.70 -4.92
N LYS A 188 -5.21 24.00 -6.00
CA LYS A 188 -5.88 24.06 -7.31
C LYS A 188 -5.98 22.67 -7.93
N LYS A 189 -7.00 22.48 -8.76
CA LYS A 189 -7.14 21.25 -9.54
C LYS A 189 -5.90 20.98 -10.40
N CYS A 190 -5.29 19.82 -10.17
CA CYS A 190 -4.15 19.37 -10.95
C CYS A 190 -4.59 18.53 -12.17
N SER A 191 -3.75 18.53 -13.21
CA SER A 191 -3.98 17.68 -14.37
C SER A 191 -3.83 16.18 -14.00
N PRO A 192 -4.50 15.27 -14.71
CA PRO A 192 -4.36 13.84 -14.46
C PRO A 192 -2.91 13.33 -14.48
N SER A 193 -2.06 13.92 -15.32
CA SER A 193 -0.63 13.61 -15.37
C SER A 193 0.08 13.94 -14.05
N VAL A 194 -0.18 15.12 -13.50
CA VAL A 194 0.40 15.54 -12.21
C VAL A 194 -0.08 14.62 -11.09
N ILE A 195 -1.37 14.26 -11.08
CA ILE A 195 -1.92 13.33 -10.06
C ILE A 195 -1.19 12.00 -10.10
N VAL A 196 -1.06 11.38 -11.27
CA VAL A 196 -0.39 10.07 -11.43
C VAL A 196 1.09 10.14 -11.04
N ASN A 197 1.80 11.16 -11.48
CA ASN A 197 3.23 11.30 -11.19
C ASN A 197 3.48 11.55 -9.69
N THR A 198 2.67 12.40 -9.07
CA THR A 198 2.76 12.64 -7.62
C THR A 198 2.42 11.39 -6.83
N SER A 199 1.39 10.65 -7.22
CA SER A 199 1.02 9.40 -6.54
C SER A 199 2.12 8.34 -6.63
N LEU A 200 2.83 8.24 -7.76
CA LEU A 200 3.98 7.34 -7.87
C LEU A 200 5.08 7.71 -6.85
N VAL A 201 5.47 8.99 -6.79
CA VAL A 201 6.52 9.42 -5.86
C VAL A 201 6.11 9.20 -4.41
N LEU A 202 4.87 9.56 -4.04
CA LEU A 202 4.34 9.35 -2.69
C LEU A 202 4.35 7.86 -2.29
N ARG A 203 3.93 6.96 -3.18
CA ARG A 203 3.96 5.51 -2.94
C ARG A 203 5.38 5.01 -2.67
N ILE A 204 6.36 5.42 -3.46
CA ILE A 204 7.76 5.03 -3.27
C ILE A 204 8.30 5.54 -1.92
N LEU A 205 7.91 6.76 -1.52
CA LEU A 205 8.27 7.30 -0.20
C LEU A 205 7.58 6.56 0.95
N GLU A 206 6.32 6.13 0.77
CA GLU A 206 5.59 5.30 1.74
C GLU A 206 6.24 3.90 1.89
N GLU A 207 6.77 3.33 0.81
CA GLU A 207 7.56 2.09 0.81
C GLU A 207 8.96 2.23 1.44
N ARG A 208 9.32 3.40 1.95
CA ARG A 208 10.64 3.76 2.51
C ARG A 208 11.79 3.72 1.50
N ARG A 209 11.52 3.72 0.20
CA ARG A 209 12.50 3.77 -0.89
C ARG A 209 12.81 5.22 -1.27
N VAL A 210 13.31 5.97 -0.29
CA VAL A 210 13.42 7.44 -0.41
C VAL A 210 14.40 7.86 -1.50
N GLU A 211 15.52 7.17 -1.67
CA GLU A 211 16.52 7.47 -2.71
C GLU A 211 15.93 7.30 -4.12
N ASP A 212 15.22 6.19 -4.36
CA ASP A 212 14.53 5.95 -5.63
C ASP A 212 13.50 7.04 -5.92
N GLY A 213 12.70 7.42 -4.91
CA GLY A 213 11.74 8.49 -4.99
C GLY A 213 12.37 9.83 -5.37
N MET A 214 13.51 10.17 -4.77
CA MET A 214 14.26 11.39 -5.07
C MET A 214 14.85 11.39 -6.49
N ILE A 215 15.37 10.26 -6.97
CA ILE A 215 15.88 10.12 -8.34
C ILE A 215 14.75 10.33 -9.36
N LEU A 216 13.59 9.68 -9.13
CA LEU A 216 12.42 9.83 -9.98
C LEU A 216 11.87 11.26 -9.98
N LEU A 217 11.74 11.87 -8.80
CA LEU A 217 11.29 13.25 -8.65
C LEU A 217 12.17 14.22 -9.45
N LYS A 218 13.50 14.09 -9.36
CA LYS A 218 14.45 14.90 -10.13
C LYS A 218 14.24 14.75 -11.64
N ARG A 219 14.00 13.54 -12.12
CA ARG A 219 13.71 13.27 -13.55
C ARG A 219 12.39 13.89 -13.99
N MET A 220 11.35 13.75 -13.19
CA MET A 220 10.02 14.30 -13.46
C MET A 220 10.06 15.84 -13.52
N LEU A 221 10.81 16.49 -12.63
CA LEU A 221 11.06 17.93 -12.68
C LEU A 221 11.73 18.36 -13.98
N GLN A 222 12.81 17.68 -14.39
CA GLN A 222 13.52 17.99 -15.63
C GLN A 222 12.65 17.90 -16.88
N LYS A 223 11.51 17.19 -16.79
CA LYS A 223 10.55 16.98 -17.89
C LYS A 223 9.22 17.71 -17.70
N ASN A 224 9.13 18.58 -16.71
CA ASN A 224 7.90 19.32 -16.38
C ASN A 224 6.68 18.39 -16.15
N MET A 225 6.92 17.22 -15.61
CA MET A 225 5.87 16.23 -15.30
C MET A 225 5.22 16.46 -13.94
N ILE A 226 5.87 17.23 -13.08
CA ILE A 226 5.42 17.66 -11.74
C ILE A 226 5.67 19.15 -11.62
N LEU A 227 4.80 19.86 -10.87
CA LEU A 227 4.96 21.29 -10.58
C LEU A 227 6.04 21.50 -9.51
N ASP A 228 6.76 22.62 -9.59
CA ASP A 228 7.85 22.94 -8.66
C ASP A 228 7.40 22.98 -7.19
N THR A 229 6.25 23.55 -6.88
CA THR A 229 5.67 23.57 -5.52
C THR A 229 5.45 22.17 -4.97
N ILE A 230 4.92 21.26 -5.81
CA ILE A 230 4.71 19.87 -5.46
C ILE A 230 6.06 19.18 -5.23
N ALA A 231 7.03 19.44 -6.08
CA ALA A 231 8.35 18.85 -5.98
C ALA A 231 9.07 19.24 -4.68
N TYR A 232 9.02 20.51 -4.28
CA TYR A 232 9.57 20.95 -2.99
C TYR A 232 8.88 20.29 -1.81
N SER A 233 7.55 20.20 -1.83
CA SER A 233 6.78 19.53 -0.80
C SER A 233 7.16 18.04 -0.67
N LEU A 234 7.39 17.36 -1.80
CA LEU A 234 7.85 15.97 -1.82
C LEU A 234 9.30 15.83 -1.36
N ILE A 235 10.18 16.79 -1.64
CA ILE A 235 11.55 16.83 -1.11
C ILE A 235 11.53 16.95 0.41
N VAL A 236 10.76 17.87 0.96
CA VAL A 236 10.58 18.04 2.41
C VAL A 236 10.08 16.74 3.02
N HIS A 237 9.03 16.12 2.42
CA HIS A 237 8.52 14.83 2.87
C HIS A 237 9.59 13.74 2.87
N ALA A 238 10.36 13.61 1.79
CA ALA A 238 11.44 12.65 1.68
C ALA A 238 12.50 12.83 2.78
N LYS A 239 12.90 14.07 3.05
CA LYS A 239 13.87 14.39 4.11
C LYS A 239 13.37 14.03 5.51
N ILE A 240 12.10 14.34 5.81
CA ILE A 240 11.44 13.95 7.07
C ILE A 240 11.39 12.43 7.21
N LYS A 241 11.08 11.69 6.14
CA LYS A 241 11.09 10.21 6.15
C LYS A 241 12.47 9.60 6.43
N LEU A 242 13.54 10.29 6.04
CA LEU A 242 14.92 9.92 6.39
C LEU A 242 15.30 10.27 7.83
N GLY A 243 14.47 10.99 8.56
CA GLY A 243 14.79 11.51 9.88
C GLY A 243 15.70 12.75 9.87
N ASP A 244 15.92 13.35 8.70
CA ASP A 244 16.77 14.52 8.51
C ASP A 244 15.92 15.81 8.50
N LEU A 245 15.47 16.19 9.71
CA LEU A 245 14.60 17.35 9.90
C LEU A 245 15.32 18.66 9.53
N GLU A 246 16.63 18.77 9.80
CA GLU A 246 17.42 19.96 9.47
C GLU A 246 17.45 20.21 7.93
N SER A 247 17.73 19.15 7.15
CA SER A 247 17.70 19.27 5.69
C SER A 247 16.29 19.50 5.14
N ALA A 248 15.25 19.05 5.85
CA ALA A 248 13.86 19.33 5.50
C ALA A 248 13.56 20.84 5.63
N TYR A 249 13.98 21.47 6.74
CA TYR A 249 13.86 22.91 6.92
C TYR A 249 14.64 23.69 5.89
N LYS A 250 15.89 23.31 5.58
CA LYS A 250 16.69 23.93 4.52
C LYS A 250 15.99 23.89 3.16
N ALA A 251 15.37 22.76 2.81
CA ALA A 251 14.59 22.61 1.59
C ALA A 251 13.34 23.51 1.58
N TYR A 252 12.66 23.65 2.72
CA TYR A 252 11.53 24.54 2.88
C TYR A 252 11.94 26.03 2.75
N GLU A 253 13.03 26.44 3.40
CA GLU A 253 13.57 27.79 3.24
C GLU A 253 13.97 28.11 1.78
N GLU A 254 14.58 27.16 1.08
CA GLU A 254 14.92 27.33 -0.33
C GLU A 254 13.66 27.52 -1.18
N MET A 255 12.59 26.77 -0.90
CA MET A 255 11.29 26.93 -1.53
C MET A 255 10.76 28.38 -1.38
N LEU A 256 10.79 28.92 -0.15
CA LEU A 256 10.36 30.29 0.15
C LEU A 256 11.26 31.33 -0.53
N LYS A 257 12.59 31.16 -0.52
CA LYS A 257 13.56 32.03 -1.19
C LYS A 257 13.35 32.09 -2.71
N ARG A 258 12.83 31.03 -3.31
CA ARG A 258 12.46 31.01 -4.74
C ARG A 258 11.08 31.61 -5.04
N GLY A 259 10.40 32.13 -4.04
CA GLY A 259 9.10 32.81 -4.17
C GLY A 259 7.90 31.86 -4.17
N PHE A 260 8.08 30.59 -3.85
CA PHE A 260 6.96 29.67 -3.63
C PHE A 260 6.35 29.89 -2.24
N GLN A 261 5.05 29.72 -2.13
CA GLN A 261 4.33 29.92 -0.86
C GLN A 261 4.36 28.64 -0.01
N ALA A 262 4.33 28.83 1.32
CA ALA A 262 4.07 27.76 2.27
C ALA A 262 2.72 27.09 1.98
N ASN A 263 2.59 25.82 2.33
CA ASN A 263 1.35 25.08 2.16
C ASN A 263 1.06 24.17 3.36
N SER A 264 -0.21 23.81 3.51
CA SER A 264 -0.70 23.01 4.63
C SER A 264 -0.04 21.64 4.73
N PHE A 265 0.33 21.05 3.60
CA PHE A 265 0.99 19.74 3.57
C PHE A 265 2.35 19.76 4.27
N ILE A 266 3.19 20.76 3.99
CA ILE A 266 4.51 20.90 4.63
C ILE A 266 4.38 21.13 6.13
N TYR A 267 3.45 22.00 6.56
CA TYR A 267 3.20 22.24 7.97
C TYR A 267 2.74 20.96 8.69
N THR A 268 1.81 20.20 8.11
CA THR A 268 1.36 18.91 8.65
C THR A 268 2.53 17.93 8.81
N LEU A 269 3.44 17.89 7.84
CA LEU A 269 4.65 17.04 7.92
C LEU A 269 5.57 17.45 9.08
N PHE A 270 5.82 18.74 9.26
CA PHE A 270 6.65 19.24 10.38
C PHE A 270 5.98 19.02 11.72
N ILE A 271 4.67 19.30 11.84
CA ILE A 271 3.89 18.99 13.05
C ILE A 271 4.05 17.52 13.42
N GLY A 272 3.85 16.61 12.46
CA GLY A 272 4.00 15.17 12.69
C GLY A 272 5.42 14.75 13.06
N ALA A 273 6.45 15.40 12.50
CA ALA A 273 7.84 15.14 12.86
C ALA A 273 8.13 15.55 14.30
N HIS A 274 7.72 16.75 14.72
CA HIS A 274 7.91 17.24 16.08
C HIS A 274 7.10 16.42 17.11
N CYS A 275 5.87 16.04 16.80
CA CYS A 275 5.07 15.15 17.64
C CYS A 275 5.76 13.79 17.87
N LYS A 276 6.40 13.21 16.84
CA LYS A 276 7.16 11.96 16.97
C LYS A 276 8.41 12.09 17.83
N GLU A 277 9.05 13.26 17.81
CA GLU A 277 10.21 13.58 18.67
C GLU A 277 9.80 14.00 20.10
N GLY A 278 8.51 14.06 20.41
CA GLY A 278 8.00 14.53 21.70
C GLY A 278 8.08 16.04 21.91
N LYS A 279 8.41 16.82 20.88
CA LYS A 279 8.53 18.28 20.88
C LYS A 279 7.16 18.92 20.64
N ILE A 280 6.28 18.82 21.62
CA ILE A 280 4.87 19.24 21.47
C ILE A 280 4.73 20.75 21.38
N GLU A 281 5.55 21.54 22.08
CA GLU A 281 5.50 23.00 22.04
C GLU A 281 5.84 23.52 20.63
N GLU A 282 6.86 22.95 19.99
CA GLU A 282 7.23 23.29 18.62
C GLU A 282 6.12 22.92 17.63
N ALA A 283 5.49 21.75 17.81
CA ALA A 283 4.35 21.33 16.99
C ALA A 283 3.15 22.28 17.16
N HIS A 284 2.91 22.74 18.40
CA HIS A 284 1.87 23.74 18.71
C HIS A 284 2.17 25.09 18.03
N CYS A 285 3.42 25.58 18.12
CA CYS A 285 3.83 26.82 17.44
C CYS A 285 3.62 26.74 15.92
N LEU A 286 3.95 25.60 15.30
CA LEU A 286 3.73 25.39 13.87
C LEU A 286 2.24 25.39 13.49
N MET A 287 1.37 24.83 14.35
CA MET A 287 -0.07 24.88 14.12
C MET A 287 -0.60 26.33 14.18
N GLN A 288 -0.14 27.12 15.15
CA GLN A 288 -0.50 28.53 15.26
C GLN A 288 0.04 29.36 14.08
N GLU A 289 1.29 29.09 13.66
CA GLU A 289 1.88 29.76 12.49
C GLU A 289 1.08 29.47 11.22
N MET A 290 0.71 28.20 11.00
CA MET A 290 -0.14 27.76 9.91
C MET A 290 -1.47 28.53 9.87
N GLU A 291 -2.13 28.68 11.01
CA GLU A 291 -3.38 29.44 11.14
C GLU A 291 -3.18 30.95 10.90
N ASN A 292 -2.11 31.54 11.41
CA ASN A 292 -1.76 32.94 11.20
C ASN A 292 -1.45 33.26 9.73
N MET A 293 -0.99 32.28 8.95
CA MET A 293 -0.77 32.41 7.51
C MET A 293 -2.04 32.14 6.69
N ASP A 294 -3.20 32.01 7.33
CA ASP A 294 -4.49 31.67 6.70
C ASP A 294 -4.46 30.33 5.92
N LEU A 295 -3.55 29.44 6.31
CA LEU A 295 -3.50 28.08 5.79
C LEU A 295 -4.50 27.21 6.55
N LYS A 296 -5.30 26.45 5.81
CA LYS A 296 -6.31 25.56 6.40
C LYS A 296 -5.66 24.33 7.01
N PRO A 297 -5.77 24.10 8.35
CA PRO A 297 -5.40 22.82 8.93
C PRO A 297 -6.35 21.72 8.48
N TYR A 298 -5.79 20.55 8.19
CA TYR A 298 -6.55 19.37 7.79
C TYR A 298 -6.72 18.40 8.96
N ASP A 299 -7.59 17.41 8.79
CA ASP A 299 -7.88 16.37 9.79
C ASP A 299 -6.59 15.73 10.30
N GLU A 300 -5.65 15.40 9.40
CA GLU A 300 -4.35 14.80 9.73
C GLU A 300 -3.51 15.69 10.65
N SER A 301 -3.56 17.01 10.51
CA SER A 301 -2.81 17.95 11.38
C SER A 301 -3.31 17.88 12.82
N PHE A 302 -4.63 17.81 13.01
CA PHE A 302 -5.24 17.63 14.33
C PHE A 302 -4.98 16.25 14.90
N ASP A 303 -5.13 15.20 14.11
CA ASP A 303 -4.86 13.82 14.51
C ASP A 303 -3.44 13.64 15.07
N LEU A 304 -2.45 14.21 14.36
CA LEU A 304 -1.05 14.17 14.79
C LEU A 304 -0.83 14.89 16.13
N LEU A 305 -1.52 16.03 16.36
CA LEU A 305 -1.44 16.75 17.64
C LEU A 305 -2.18 16.01 18.74
N ILE A 306 -3.37 15.47 18.49
CA ILE A 306 -4.12 14.67 19.45
C ILE A 306 -3.27 13.48 19.93
N GLU A 307 -2.71 12.71 19.00
CA GLU A 307 -1.84 11.57 19.28
C GLU A 307 -0.56 12.00 20.01
N GLY A 308 0.12 13.02 19.47
CA GLY A 308 1.39 13.52 20.01
C GLY A 308 1.25 14.03 21.44
N CYS A 309 0.23 14.85 21.72
CA CYS A 309 -0.09 15.34 23.06
C CYS A 309 -0.42 14.18 24.01
N ALA A 310 -1.24 13.21 23.56
CA ALA A 310 -1.59 12.05 24.38
C ALA A 310 -0.35 11.22 24.74
N LYS A 311 0.55 10.94 23.78
CA LYS A 311 1.82 10.23 24.04
C LYS A 311 2.76 10.97 24.98
N ALA A 312 2.77 12.30 24.90
CA ALA A 312 3.57 13.14 25.79
C ALA A 312 2.95 13.33 27.19
N GLY A 313 1.78 12.76 27.46
CA GLY A 313 1.06 12.91 28.72
C GLY A 313 0.34 14.26 28.90
N LYS A 314 0.26 15.08 27.83
CA LYS A 314 -0.46 16.35 27.81
C LYS A 314 -1.92 16.16 27.44
N LEU A 315 -2.67 15.49 28.32
CA LEU A 315 -4.02 15.01 28.01
C LEU A 315 -5.04 16.14 27.83
N GLU A 316 -4.93 17.21 28.60
CA GLU A 316 -5.80 18.40 28.46
C GLU A 316 -5.62 19.06 27.08
N GLU A 317 -4.39 19.13 26.57
CA GLU A 317 -4.10 19.65 25.24
C GLU A 317 -4.65 18.72 24.14
N SER A 318 -4.51 17.41 24.33
CA SER A 318 -5.07 16.41 23.42
C SER A 318 -6.60 16.55 23.30
N LEU A 319 -7.31 16.69 24.42
CA LEU A 319 -8.76 16.93 24.46
C LEU A 319 -9.11 18.26 23.78
N ARG A 320 -8.38 19.33 24.05
CA ARG A 320 -8.60 20.64 23.44
C ARG A 320 -8.48 20.58 21.90
N TYR A 321 -7.50 19.85 21.35
CA TYR A 321 -7.40 19.67 19.90
C TYR A 321 -8.56 18.85 19.33
N CYS A 322 -9.04 17.85 20.06
CA CYS A 322 -10.22 17.09 19.68
C CYS A 322 -11.48 18.01 19.63
N GLU A 323 -11.66 18.87 20.62
CA GLU A 323 -12.75 19.86 20.66
C GLU A 323 -12.65 20.89 19.54
N GLN A 324 -11.45 21.40 19.25
CA GLN A 324 -11.22 22.34 18.13
C GLN A 324 -11.57 21.68 16.79
N MET A 325 -11.21 20.42 16.61
CA MET A 325 -11.55 19.64 15.42
C MET A 325 -13.07 19.52 15.26
N LEU A 326 -13.77 19.18 16.34
CA LEU A 326 -15.24 19.12 16.37
C LEU A 326 -15.90 20.48 16.06
N GLY A 327 -15.36 21.59 16.59
CA GLY A 327 -15.81 22.94 16.28
C GLY A 327 -15.71 23.28 14.79
N ARG A 328 -14.81 22.65 14.06
CA ARG A 328 -14.65 22.77 12.60
C ARG A 328 -15.47 21.75 11.81
N ARG A 329 -16.31 20.98 12.47
CA ARG A 329 -17.11 19.86 11.89
C ARG A 329 -16.25 18.73 11.33
N LEU A 330 -15.06 18.55 11.87
CA LEU A 330 -14.17 17.45 11.58
C LEU A 330 -14.30 16.40 12.70
N VAL A 331 -13.92 15.17 12.40
CA VAL A 331 -14.00 14.04 13.35
C VAL A 331 -12.62 13.38 13.39
N PRO A 332 -12.05 13.13 14.57
CA PRO A 332 -10.73 12.51 14.67
C PRO A 332 -10.71 11.11 14.05
N SER A 333 -9.55 10.71 13.58
CA SER A 333 -9.33 9.34 13.15
C SER A 333 -9.39 8.38 14.35
N ARG A 334 -9.73 7.12 14.09
CA ARG A 334 -9.80 6.10 15.14
C ARG A 334 -8.46 5.92 15.87
N TRP A 335 -7.34 5.97 15.16
CA TRP A 335 -6.03 5.78 15.76
C TRP A 335 -5.65 6.93 16.73
N ALA A 336 -5.90 8.18 16.35
CA ALA A 336 -5.64 9.34 17.21
C ALA A 336 -6.54 9.33 18.46
N PHE A 337 -7.83 9.06 18.27
CA PHE A 337 -8.80 8.96 19.36
C PHE A 337 -8.49 7.81 20.32
N ASN A 338 -8.15 6.62 19.78
CA ASN A 338 -7.79 5.46 20.61
C ASN A 338 -6.55 5.70 21.48
N GLU A 339 -5.52 6.38 20.93
CA GLU A 339 -4.34 6.75 21.75
C GLU A 339 -4.72 7.70 22.89
N MET A 340 -5.53 8.72 22.61
CA MET A 340 -6.02 9.65 23.61
C MET A 340 -6.85 8.94 24.70
N VAL A 341 -7.83 8.14 24.30
CA VAL A 341 -8.68 7.37 25.23
C VAL A 341 -7.84 6.41 26.06
N GLY A 342 -6.91 5.67 25.42
CA GLY A 342 -6.02 4.76 26.14
C GLY A 342 -5.22 5.45 27.22
N ARG A 343 -4.69 6.66 26.94
CA ARG A 343 -3.93 7.46 27.94
C ARG A 343 -4.83 8.05 29.02
N LEU A 344 -6.00 8.56 28.69
CA LEU A 344 -6.98 9.03 29.66
C LEU A 344 -7.41 7.92 30.62
N CYS A 345 -7.67 6.71 30.09
CA CYS A 345 -8.00 5.57 30.95
C CYS A 345 -6.84 5.14 31.85
N GLN A 346 -5.59 5.21 31.37
CA GLN A 346 -4.39 4.92 32.18
C GLN A 346 -4.15 5.95 33.29
N SER A 347 -4.50 7.23 33.04
CA SER A 347 -4.40 8.29 34.08
C SER A 347 -5.55 8.27 35.06
N GLY A 348 -6.58 7.48 34.82
CA GLY A 348 -7.77 7.42 35.66
C GLY A 348 -8.91 8.34 35.22
N ASP A 349 -8.79 9.05 34.10
CA ASP A 349 -9.78 10.02 33.58
C ASP A 349 -10.77 9.40 32.58
N VAL A 350 -11.23 8.17 32.91
CA VAL A 350 -12.10 7.39 32.02
C VAL A 350 -13.45 8.07 31.75
N GLU A 351 -13.97 8.84 32.68
CA GLU A 351 -15.22 9.59 32.53
C GLU A 351 -15.10 10.65 31.42
N GLN A 352 -13.95 11.35 31.35
CA GLN A 352 -13.70 12.33 30.30
C GLN A 352 -13.58 11.64 28.95
N ALA A 353 -12.90 10.49 28.89
CA ALA A 353 -12.78 9.69 27.67
C ALA A 353 -14.16 9.24 27.17
N ASN A 354 -15.03 8.76 28.06
CA ASN A 354 -16.37 8.31 27.74
C ASN A 354 -17.31 9.48 27.35
N ALA A 355 -17.20 10.62 28.02
CA ALA A 355 -17.94 11.83 27.64
C ALA A 355 -17.55 12.31 26.24
N MET A 356 -16.25 12.31 25.89
CA MET A 356 -15.79 12.66 24.55
C MET A 356 -16.29 11.66 23.50
N LEU A 357 -16.28 10.35 23.79
CA LEU A 357 -16.85 9.34 22.90
C LEU A 357 -18.34 9.62 22.62
N THR A 358 -19.10 9.96 23.65
CA THR A 358 -20.53 10.26 23.50
C THR A 358 -20.76 11.44 22.54
N ILE A 359 -19.98 12.52 22.69
CA ILE A 359 -20.06 13.69 21.79
C ILE A 359 -19.70 13.29 20.34
N LEU A 360 -18.70 12.46 20.17
CA LEU A 360 -18.21 12.03 18.86
C LEU A 360 -19.20 11.10 18.15
N LEU A 361 -19.89 10.23 18.91
CA LEU A 361 -20.95 9.36 18.35
C LEU A 361 -22.07 10.18 17.71
N ASP A 362 -22.50 11.28 18.35
CA ASP A 362 -23.48 12.20 17.82
C ASP A 362 -23.02 12.91 16.54
N LYS A 363 -21.71 12.97 16.29
CA LYS A 363 -21.09 13.53 15.08
C LYS A 363 -20.77 12.47 14.01
N GLY A 364 -21.15 11.22 14.24
CA GLY A 364 -20.98 10.14 13.28
C GLY A 364 -19.61 9.41 13.38
N PHE A 365 -18.88 9.60 14.47
CA PHE A 365 -17.68 8.78 14.73
C PHE A 365 -18.08 7.31 14.94
N LEU A 366 -17.30 6.42 14.35
CA LEU A 366 -17.51 4.98 14.47
C LEU A 366 -16.36 4.37 15.30
N PRO A 367 -16.57 4.18 16.62
CA PRO A 367 -15.59 3.54 17.47
C PRO A 367 -15.32 2.11 17.04
N ASP A 368 -14.15 1.62 17.33
CA ASP A 368 -13.75 0.24 17.07
C ASP A 368 -13.61 -0.56 18.39
N GLU A 369 -13.20 -1.81 18.26
CA GLU A 369 -12.96 -2.71 19.39
C GLU A 369 -11.92 -2.15 20.37
N VAL A 370 -10.91 -1.42 19.86
CA VAL A 370 -9.84 -0.82 20.67
C VAL A 370 -10.38 0.29 21.56
N THR A 371 -11.24 1.16 21.02
CA THR A 371 -11.91 2.23 21.78
C THR A 371 -12.65 1.67 23.00
N TYR A 372 -13.51 0.67 22.76
CA TYR A 372 -14.29 0.06 23.84
C TYR A 372 -13.44 -0.72 24.83
N SER A 373 -12.39 -1.41 24.35
CA SER A 373 -11.49 -2.15 25.25
C SER A 373 -10.77 -1.22 26.22
N HIS A 374 -10.30 -0.05 25.78
CA HIS A 374 -9.68 0.94 26.66
C HIS A 374 -10.65 1.48 27.71
N LEU A 375 -11.89 1.80 27.35
CA LEU A 375 -12.90 2.28 28.30
C LEU A 375 -13.29 1.19 29.32
N ILE A 376 -13.46 -0.05 28.86
CA ILE A 376 -13.74 -1.20 29.73
C ILE A 376 -12.58 -1.42 30.72
N ASP A 377 -11.34 -1.39 30.26
CA ASP A 377 -10.15 -1.50 31.14
C ASP A 377 -10.07 -0.32 32.11
N GLY A 378 -10.40 0.89 31.68
CA GLY A 378 -10.41 2.09 32.52
C GLY A 378 -11.43 2.01 33.66
N TYR A 379 -12.70 1.72 33.36
CA TYR A 379 -13.75 1.52 34.38
C TYR A 379 -13.49 0.30 35.25
N GLY A 380 -12.95 -0.78 34.63
CA GLY A 380 -12.56 -1.99 35.36
C GLY A 380 -11.47 -1.72 36.40
N SER A 381 -10.51 -0.86 36.10
CA SER A 381 -9.43 -0.45 37.05
C SER A 381 -9.97 0.35 38.25
N LYS A 382 -11.09 1.07 38.04
CA LYS A 382 -11.80 1.79 39.13
C LYS A 382 -12.77 0.91 39.88
N GLY A 383 -13.00 -0.32 39.44
CA GLY A 383 -13.99 -1.22 40.04
C GLY A 383 -15.45 -0.91 39.67
N GLU A 384 -15.68 -0.07 38.68
CA GLU A 384 -17.01 0.36 38.24
C GLU A 384 -17.64 -0.64 37.25
N ILE A 385 -17.98 -1.83 37.76
CA ILE A 385 -18.47 -2.94 36.94
C ILE A 385 -19.77 -2.64 36.21
N ASP A 386 -20.64 -1.83 36.80
CA ASP A 386 -21.89 -1.47 36.15
C ASP A 386 -21.66 -0.67 34.86
N GLU A 387 -20.66 0.21 34.85
CA GLU A 387 -20.27 0.95 33.64
C GLU A 387 -19.58 0.03 32.63
N VAL A 388 -18.73 -0.91 33.08
CA VAL A 388 -18.13 -1.95 32.22
C VAL A 388 -19.21 -2.76 31.49
N LEU A 389 -20.25 -3.21 32.21
CA LEU A 389 -21.34 -3.98 31.64
C LEU A 389 -22.23 -3.13 30.71
N LYS A 390 -22.47 -1.86 31.03
CA LYS A 390 -23.18 -0.93 30.14
C LYS A 390 -22.48 -0.80 28.79
N LEU A 391 -21.15 -0.58 28.76
CA LEU A 391 -20.38 -0.49 27.55
C LEU A 391 -20.46 -1.80 26.72
N TYR A 392 -20.40 -2.95 27.40
CA TYR A 392 -20.54 -4.23 26.74
C TYR A 392 -21.93 -4.39 26.09
N TYR A 393 -23.00 -4.06 26.80
CA TYR A 393 -24.38 -4.12 26.24
C TYR A 393 -24.61 -3.06 25.18
N GLU A 394 -23.94 -1.91 25.25
CA GLU A 394 -23.99 -0.90 24.18
C GLU A 394 -23.43 -1.44 22.86
N ILE A 395 -22.31 -2.17 22.91
CA ILE A 395 -21.73 -2.83 21.73
C ILE A 395 -22.75 -3.81 21.12
N GLU A 396 -23.38 -4.65 21.95
CA GLU A 396 -24.39 -5.61 21.48
C GLU A 396 -25.64 -4.89 20.90
N TYR A 397 -26.11 -3.85 21.58
CA TYR A 397 -27.28 -3.07 21.10
C TYR A 397 -27.04 -2.39 19.75
N LYS A 398 -25.83 -1.91 19.51
CA LYS A 398 -25.43 -1.33 18.23
C LYS A 398 -25.18 -2.37 17.13
N SER A 399 -25.50 -3.63 17.40
CA SER A 399 -25.25 -4.76 16.48
C SER A 399 -23.77 -4.88 16.06
N LEU A 400 -22.87 -4.39 16.88
CA LEU A 400 -21.45 -4.63 16.76
C LEU A 400 -21.13 -5.96 17.45
N SER A 401 -20.45 -6.87 16.77
CA SER A 401 -20.02 -8.12 17.40
C SER A 401 -18.82 -7.82 18.31
N PRO A 402 -18.92 -8.06 19.64
CA PRO A 402 -17.77 -7.90 20.53
C PRO A 402 -16.63 -8.81 20.08
N GLY A 403 -15.46 -8.24 19.83
CA GLY A 403 -14.30 -8.99 19.41
C GLY A 403 -13.48 -9.50 20.60
N LEU A 404 -12.35 -10.13 20.30
CA LEU A 404 -11.50 -10.77 21.29
C LEU A 404 -10.94 -9.78 22.32
N LEU A 405 -10.62 -8.54 21.91
CA LEU A 405 -10.10 -7.50 22.81
C LEU A 405 -11.15 -7.09 23.84
N VAL A 406 -12.39 -6.89 23.43
CA VAL A 406 -13.49 -6.53 24.32
C VAL A 406 -13.71 -7.64 25.35
N TYR A 407 -13.78 -8.90 24.94
CA TYR A 407 -13.90 -10.02 25.89
C TYR A 407 -12.72 -10.11 26.86
N LYS A 408 -11.49 -9.89 26.37
CA LYS A 408 -10.29 -9.89 27.19
C LYS A 408 -10.36 -8.81 28.28
N SER A 409 -10.69 -7.57 27.92
CA SER A 409 -10.83 -6.46 28.86
C SER A 409 -11.98 -6.68 29.83
N LEU A 410 -13.11 -7.19 29.36
CA LEU A 410 -14.27 -7.50 30.20
C LEU A 410 -13.96 -8.58 31.25
N ILE A 411 -13.38 -9.71 30.82
CA ILE A 411 -12.99 -10.81 31.73
C ILE A 411 -11.97 -10.32 32.75
N ARG A 412 -10.97 -9.55 32.32
CA ARG A 412 -9.97 -8.96 33.20
C ARG A 412 -10.60 -8.04 34.24
N SER A 413 -11.50 -7.14 33.84
CA SER A 413 -12.19 -6.21 34.74
C SER A 413 -13.04 -6.96 35.77
N LEU A 414 -13.76 -8.00 35.37
CA LEU A 414 -14.55 -8.85 36.27
C LEU A 414 -13.66 -9.63 37.24
N CYS A 415 -12.51 -10.13 36.81
CA CYS A 415 -11.51 -10.78 37.65
C CYS A 415 -10.98 -9.84 38.70
N LEU A 416 -10.57 -8.61 38.31
CA LEU A 416 -10.07 -7.59 39.25
C LEU A 416 -11.08 -7.24 40.35
N CYS A 417 -12.38 -7.27 40.02
CA CYS A 417 -13.47 -7.02 40.97
C CYS A 417 -13.95 -8.28 41.69
N GLY A 418 -13.27 -9.40 41.55
CA GLY A 418 -13.59 -10.66 42.26
C GLY A 418 -14.85 -11.40 41.74
N LYS A 419 -15.47 -10.94 40.62
CA LYS A 419 -16.66 -11.54 40.02
C LYS A 419 -16.31 -12.68 39.06
N LEU A 420 -15.63 -13.72 39.59
CA LEU A 420 -15.02 -14.80 38.80
C LEU A 420 -16.06 -15.65 38.04
N GLU A 421 -17.23 -15.89 38.65
CA GLU A 421 -18.29 -16.69 38.00
C GLU A 421 -18.87 -15.96 36.77
N GLU A 422 -19.01 -14.62 36.86
CA GLU A 422 -19.40 -13.80 35.72
C GLU A 422 -18.31 -13.79 34.63
N ALA A 423 -17.02 -13.72 35.03
CA ALA A 423 -15.90 -13.78 34.10
C ALA A 423 -15.88 -15.10 33.30
N GLU A 424 -16.15 -16.25 33.96
CA GLU A 424 -16.30 -17.53 33.27
C GLU A 424 -17.51 -17.59 32.33
N LYS A 425 -18.64 -16.92 32.71
CA LYS A 425 -19.79 -16.82 31.83
C LYS A 425 -19.40 -16.13 30.51
N TYR A 426 -18.63 -15.05 30.57
CA TYR A 426 -18.16 -14.35 29.36
C TYR A 426 -17.08 -15.14 28.61
N LEU A 427 -16.26 -15.94 29.27
CA LEU A 427 -15.37 -16.89 28.59
C LEU A 427 -16.16 -17.92 27.76
N ARG A 428 -17.28 -18.44 28.31
CA ARG A 428 -18.17 -19.35 27.58
C ARG A 428 -18.82 -18.64 26.38
N LYS A 429 -19.34 -17.41 26.59
CA LYS A 429 -19.97 -16.61 25.52
C LYS A 429 -19.00 -16.30 24.38
N LEU A 430 -17.72 -16.01 24.70
CA LEU A 430 -16.65 -15.84 23.70
C LEU A 430 -16.50 -17.08 22.81
N LYS A 431 -16.53 -18.28 23.41
CA LYS A 431 -16.43 -19.55 22.67
C LYS A 431 -17.68 -19.82 21.82
N GLU A 432 -18.86 -19.49 22.33
CA GLU A 432 -20.13 -19.59 21.59
C GLU A 432 -20.12 -18.69 20.34
N CYS A 433 -19.42 -17.55 20.41
CA CYS A 433 -19.18 -16.68 19.26
C CYS A 433 -18.08 -17.18 18.30
N SER A 434 -17.61 -18.44 18.47
CA SER A 434 -16.55 -19.05 17.65
C SER A 434 -15.20 -18.31 17.71
N LEU A 435 -14.97 -17.52 18.75
CA LEU A 435 -13.69 -16.87 19.01
C LEU A 435 -12.79 -17.82 19.82
N VAL A 436 -11.50 -17.82 19.51
CA VAL A 436 -10.52 -18.66 20.23
C VAL A 436 -9.93 -17.83 21.37
N PRO A 437 -10.11 -18.26 22.65
CA PRO A 437 -9.54 -17.55 23.79
C PRO A 437 -8.01 -17.54 23.71
N THR A 438 -7.39 -16.43 24.15
CA THR A 438 -5.93 -16.33 24.22
C THR A 438 -5.39 -16.87 25.55
N VAL A 439 -4.09 -17.19 25.55
CA VAL A 439 -3.32 -17.54 26.77
C VAL A 439 -3.56 -16.51 27.89
N CYS A 440 -3.53 -15.22 27.55
CA CYS A 440 -3.71 -14.14 28.50
C CYS A 440 -5.07 -14.17 29.25
N ILE A 441 -6.16 -14.58 28.57
CA ILE A 441 -7.49 -14.71 29.19
C ILE A 441 -7.48 -15.82 30.24
N TYR A 442 -6.91 -16.99 29.89
CA TYR A 442 -6.79 -18.11 30.84
C TYR A 442 -5.88 -17.78 31.99
N ASP A 443 -4.71 -17.18 31.75
CA ASP A 443 -3.77 -16.78 32.80
C ASP A 443 -4.42 -15.82 33.81
N THR A 444 -5.21 -14.85 33.31
CA THR A 444 -5.95 -13.92 34.18
C THR A 444 -6.94 -14.65 35.09
N LEU A 445 -7.74 -15.59 34.54
CA LEU A 445 -8.68 -16.36 35.34
C LEU A 445 -7.99 -17.30 36.32
N ILE A 446 -6.94 -18.01 35.87
CA ILE A 446 -6.15 -18.92 36.69
C ILE A 446 -5.50 -18.18 37.86
N ALA A 447 -4.90 -17.02 37.62
CA ALA A 447 -4.31 -16.18 38.67
C ALA A 447 -5.38 -15.77 39.69
N SER A 448 -6.52 -15.26 39.26
CA SER A 448 -7.60 -14.81 40.14
C SER A 448 -8.24 -15.95 40.97
N TYR A 449 -8.39 -17.16 40.38
CA TYR A 449 -8.85 -18.35 41.12
C TYR A 449 -7.77 -18.87 42.08
N SER A 450 -6.50 -18.77 41.72
CA SER A 450 -5.39 -19.14 42.61
C SER A 450 -5.34 -18.23 43.85
N GLU A 451 -5.55 -16.92 43.71
CA GLU A 451 -5.66 -15.99 44.80
C GLU A 451 -6.85 -16.29 45.74
N LYS A 452 -7.98 -16.77 45.19
CA LYS A 452 -9.13 -17.24 45.97
C LYS A 452 -8.91 -18.63 46.61
N GLY A 453 -7.87 -19.36 46.24
CA GLY A 453 -7.58 -20.69 46.77
C GLY A 453 -8.42 -21.81 46.13
N ASP A 454 -9.16 -21.56 45.04
CA ASP A 454 -9.97 -22.57 44.35
C ASP A 454 -9.11 -23.43 43.38
N ARG A 455 -8.40 -24.42 43.96
CA ARG A 455 -7.52 -25.30 43.19
C ARG A 455 -8.28 -26.16 42.15
N THR A 456 -9.55 -26.44 42.39
CA THR A 456 -10.35 -27.27 41.47
C THR A 456 -10.64 -26.50 40.16
N ARG A 457 -10.98 -25.25 40.25
CA ARG A 457 -11.20 -24.38 39.10
C ARG A 457 -9.89 -24.08 38.34
N VAL A 458 -8.79 -23.86 39.06
CA VAL A 458 -7.47 -23.69 38.45
C VAL A 458 -7.10 -24.90 37.58
N LEU A 459 -7.20 -26.11 38.11
CA LEU A 459 -6.90 -27.35 37.35
C LEU A 459 -7.83 -27.51 36.14
N HIS A 460 -9.11 -27.20 36.30
CA HIS A 460 -10.08 -27.27 35.18
C HIS A 460 -9.67 -26.33 34.05
N LEU A 461 -9.38 -25.04 34.34
CA LEU A 461 -8.98 -24.04 33.35
C LEU A 461 -7.64 -24.38 32.69
N GLN A 462 -6.68 -24.94 33.44
CA GLN A 462 -5.39 -25.41 32.90
C GLN A 462 -5.60 -26.58 31.91
N ASN A 463 -6.43 -27.56 32.27
CA ASN A 463 -6.72 -28.70 31.40
C ASN A 463 -7.46 -28.25 30.12
N GLU A 464 -8.38 -27.31 30.24
CA GLU A 464 -9.08 -26.72 29.10
C GLU A 464 -8.12 -25.98 28.17
N MET A 465 -7.23 -25.16 28.72
CA MET A 465 -6.20 -24.44 27.98
C MET A 465 -5.29 -25.41 27.19
N ILE A 466 -4.85 -26.50 27.84
CA ILE A 466 -4.04 -27.54 27.19
C ILE A 466 -4.82 -28.22 26.06
N SER A 467 -6.12 -28.52 26.27
CA SER A 467 -6.97 -29.11 25.25
C SER A 467 -7.12 -28.31 23.98
N LEU A 468 -6.99 -26.98 24.10
CA LEU A 468 -6.97 -26.02 22.99
C LEU A 468 -5.57 -25.85 22.37
N GLY A 469 -4.56 -26.59 22.82
CA GLY A 469 -3.19 -26.50 22.33
C GLY A 469 -2.44 -25.26 22.81
N LEU A 470 -2.96 -24.53 23.81
CA LEU A 470 -2.33 -23.36 24.41
C LEU A 470 -1.35 -23.81 25.49
N LYS A 471 -0.14 -23.24 25.51
CA LYS A 471 0.83 -23.48 26.58
C LYS A 471 0.64 -22.47 27.68
N PRO A 472 0.51 -22.89 28.97
CA PRO A 472 0.52 -21.97 30.09
C PRO A 472 1.80 -21.14 30.08
N SER A 473 1.70 -19.82 30.32
CA SER A 473 2.88 -19.02 30.63
C SER A 473 3.46 -19.57 31.94
N CYS A 474 4.71 -20.01 31.91
CA CYS A 474 5.41 -20.51 33.10
C CYS A 474 5.40 -19.39 34.16
N SER A 475 4.59 -19.56 35.19
CA SER A 475 4.66 -18.85 36.46
C SER A 475 5.39 -19.71 37.48
#